data_1b643d14285caec83e273b2951d48242
#
_entry.id   1b643d14285caec83e273b2951d48242
#
_cell.length_a   1.000
_cell.length_b   1.000
_cell.length_c   1.000
_cell.angle_alpha   90.00
_cell.angle_beta   90.00
_cell.angle_gamma   90.00
#
_symmetry.space_group_name_H-M   'P 1'
#
loop_
_entity.id
_entity.type
_entity.pdbx_description
1 polymer ?
#
loop_
_entity_poly.entity_id
_entity_poly.type
_entity_poly.pdbx_seq_one_letter_code
_entity_poly.pdbx_strand_id
1 'polypeptide(L)'
;MHHTLPFYGWHQHKFLRLYMFLIKLTRLPLVGSLGRYLANSYARSKHGGYLITLEDAEQIIDASNTLALGPCSCRQVFHNCNLPVMTEIVISAGREVYSKKSNKEFKQISKEEAKRILHQNHRSNVIHTIMHCQGLFYAICTCCSCCCVPYRLKKEYNIEYALIRNRNIVADYLKQLEEAEV
;
A
#
# COMPACT_ATOMS: atom_id res chain seq x y z
N MET A 1 -19.30 -6.41 5.80
CA MET A 1 -19.23 -6.62 4.33
C MET A 1 -17.81 -6.38 3.79
N HIS A 2 -16.82 -7.26 4.12
CA HIS A 2 -15.39 -7.05 3.82
C HIS A 2 -14.81 -8.11 2.87
N HIS A 3 -15.59 -8.53 1.86
CA HIS A 3 -15.17 -9.60 0.94
C HIS A 3 -14.11 -9.18 -0.11
N THR A 4 -13.93 -7.88 -0.32
CA THR A 4 -13.06 -7.36 -1.39
C THR A 4 -11.58 -7.36 -1.03
N LEU A 5 -11.23 -7.10 0.22
CA LEU A 5 -9.84 -7.07 0.66
C LEU A 5 -9.18 -8.47 0.59
N PRO A 6 -9.83 -9.59 1.05
CA PRO A 6 -9.31 -10.94 0.85
C PRO A 6 -9.14 -11.32 -0.61
N PHE A 7 -10.10 -10.95 -1.47
CA PHE A 7 -10.02 -11.22 -2.91
C PHE A 7 -8.87 -10.47 -3.56
N TYR A 8 -8.69 -9.19 -3.20
CA TYR A 8 -7.56 -8.38 -3.65
C TYR A 8 -6.23 -8.99 -3.18
N GLY A 9 -6.10 -9.35 -1.90
CA GLY A 9 -4.89 -9.97 -1.34
C GLY A 9 -4.49 -11.26 -2.07
N TRP A 10 -5.47 -12.11 -2.42
CA TRP A 10 -5.20 -13.34 -3.16
C TRP A 10 -4.71 -13.10 -4.59
N HIS A 11 -5.28 -12.10 -5.27
CA HIS A 11 -4.98 -11.81 -6.68
C HIS A 11 -4.07 -10.60 -6.88
N GLN A 12 -3.44 -10.09 -5.83
CA GLN A 12 -2.69 -8.84 -5.84
C GLN A 12 -1.66 -8.76 -6.98
N HIS A 13 -0.88 -9.82 -7.22
CA HIS A 13 0.10 -9.84 -8.30
C HIS A 13 -0.53 -9.69 -9.70
N LYS A 14 -1.70 -10.29 -9.91
CA LYS A 14 -2.45 -10.16 -11.18
C LYS A 14 -3.00 -8.75 -11.33
N PHE A 15 -3.55 -8.18 -10.26
CA PHE A 15 -4.04 -6.80 -10.27
C PHE A 15 -2.93 -5.78 -10.54
N LEU A 16 -1.77 -5.92 -9.91
CA LEU A 16 -0.65 -5.01 -10.13
C LEU A 16 -0.20 -5.02 -11.60
N ARG A 17 -0.11 -6.20 -12.23
CA ARG A 17 0.21 -6.33 -13.66
C ARG A 17 -0.89 -5.73 -14.54
N LEU A 18 -2.15 -6.02 -14.22
CA LEU A 18 -3.31 -5.50 -14.94
C LEU A 18 -3.37 -3.96 -14.88
N TYR A 19 -3.18 -3.37 -13.69
CA TYR A 19 -3.14 -1.92 -13.54
C TYR A 19 -2.06 -1.28 -14.40
N MET A 20 -0.85 -1.84 -14.38
CA MET A 20 0.27 -1.33 -15.19
C MET A 20 0.10 -1.59 -16.69
N PHE A 21 -0.70 -2.57 -17.09
CA PHE A 21 -1.08 -2.79 -18.49
C PHE A 21 -2.14 -1.78 -18.94
N LEU A 22 -3.27 -1.70 -18.22
CA LEU A 22 -4.40 -0.85 -18.58
C LEU A 22 -4.04 0.64 -18.55
N ILE A 23 -3.19 1.06 -17.59
CA ILE A 23 -2.83 2.47 -17.47
C ILE A 23 -2.07 3.00 -18.69
N LYS A 24 -1.43 2.14 -19.49
CA LYS A 24 -0.78 2.55 -20.72
C LYS A 24 -1.76 3.14 -21.74
N LEU A 25 -3.04 2.76 -21.69
CA LEU A 25 -4.10 3.31 -22.53
C LEU A 25 -4.33 4.81 -22.26
N THR A 26 -3.98 5.30 -21.08
CA THR A 26 -4.07 6.73 -20.75
C THR A 26 -3.10 7.61 -21.53
N ARG A 27 -2.13 7.01 -22.23
CA ARG A 27 -1.20 7.74 -23.13
C ARG A 27 -1.75 7.93 -24.54
N LEU A 28 -2.87 7.27 -24.89
CA LEU A 28 -3.50 7.45 -26.19
C LEU A 28 -4.20 8.81 -26.28
N PRO A 29 -4.07 9.53 -27.41
CA PRO A 29 -4.53 10.91 -27.53
C PRO A 29 -6.05 11.10 -27.35
N LEU A 30 -6.88 10.16 -27.83
CA LEU A 30 -8.33 10.31 -27.81
C LEU A 30 -8.98 9.79 -26.52
N VAL A 31 -8.47 8.72 -25.93
CA VAL A 31 -9.07 8.05 -24.76
C VAL A 31 -8.30 8.30 -23.45
N GLY A 32 -7.12 8.89 -23.54
CA GLY A 32 -6.23 9.05 -22.40
C GLY A 32 -6.79 9.92 -21.26
N SER A 33 -7.51 10.98 -21.59
CA SER A 33 -8.15 11.85 -20.58
C SER A 33 -9.25 11.14 -19.82
N LEU A 34 -10.12 10.41 -20.53
CA LEU A 34 -11.16 9.59 -19.92
C LEU A 34 -10.57 8.47 -19.07
N GLY A 35 -9.52 7.78 -19.59
CA GLY A 35 -8.81 6.75 -18.84
C GLY A 35 -8.19 7.26 -17.55
N ARG A 36 -7.56 8.45 -17.57
CA ARG A 36 -7.03 9.10 -16.36
C ARG A 36 -8.13 9.49 -15.38
N TYR A 37 -9.24 10.04 -15.87
CA TYR A 37 -10.38 10.38 -15.04
C TYR A 37 -10.92 9.13 -14.28
N LEU A 38 -11.17 8.04 -14.99
CA LEU A 38 -11.66 6.78 -14.41
C LEU A 38 -10.64 6.19 -13.42
N ALA A 39 -9.34 6.19 -13.76
CA ALA A 39 -8.28 5.71 -12.87
C ALA A 39 -8.16 6.56 -11.60
N ASN A 40 -8.28 7.88 -11.70
CA ASN A 40 -8.29 8.77 -10.55
C ASN A 40 -9.53 8.57 -9.67
N SER A 41 -10.71 8.40 -10.27
CA SER A 41 -11.95 8.11 -9.53
C SER A 41 -11.85 6.80 -8.76
N TYR A 42 -11.33 5.76 -9.40
CA TYR A 42 -11.08 4.47 -8.75
C TYR A 42 -10.07 4.58 -7.60
N ALA A 43 -8.93 5.23 -7.83
CA ALA A 43 -7.89 5.40 -6.82
C ALA A 43 -8.39 6.17 -5.60
N ARG A 44 -9.24 7.19 -5.82
CA ARG A 44 -9.83 7.99 -4.76
C ARG A 44 -10.80 7.21 -3.88
N SER A 45 -11.62 6.33 -4.47
CA SER A 45 -12.76 5.71 -3.78
C SER A 45 -12.51 4.27 -3.33
N LYS A 46 -11.61 3.54 -3.99
CA LYS A 46 -11.51 2.09 -3.80
C LYS A 46 -10.15 1.63 -3.28
N HIS A 47 -9.06 2.09 -3.86
CA HIS A 47 -7.74 1.57 -3.53
C HIS A 47 -6.66 2.59 -3.85
N GLY A 48 -5.95 3.02 -2.85
CA GLY A 48 -4.88 4.01 -2.99
C GLY A 48 -3.89 3.94 -1.85
N GLY A 49 -3.00 4.93 -1.80
CA GLY A 49 -2.02 5.06 -0.74
C GLY A 49 -1.86 6.51 -0.30
N TYR A 50 -1.45 6.68 0.93
CA TYR A 50 -1.07 7.98 1.47
C TYR A 50 0.43 8.01 1.75
N LEU A 51 1.06 9.11 1.35
CA LEU A 51 2.43 9.43 1.77
C LEU A 51 2.41 9.76 3.25
N ILE A 52 3.28 9.11 4.00
CA ILE A 52 3.48 9.34 5.42
C ILE A 52 4.94 9.64 5.72
N THR A 53 5.18 10.34 6.81
CA THR A 53 6.53 10.53 7.35
C THR A 53 7.00 9.26 8.08
N LEU A 54 8.27 9.20 8.42
CA LEU A 54 8.78 8.12 9.28
C LEU A 54 8.11 8.16 10.65
N GLU A 55 7.92 9.37 11.19
CA GLU A 55 7.23 9.60 12.47
C GLU A 55 5.77 9.15 12.44
N ASP A 56 5.00 9.49 11.39
CA ASP A 56 3.63 8.99 11.22
C ASP A 56 3.59 7.46 11.20
N ALA A 57 4.54 6.83 10.48
CA ALA A 57 4.62 5.37 10.40
C ALA A 57 4.91 4.73 11.76
N GLU A 58 5.78 5.34 12.58
CA GLU A 58 6.07 4.87 13.93
C GLU A 58 4.86 5.01 14.86
N GLN A 59 4.13 6.13 14.80
CA GLN A 59 2.90 6.32 15.58
C GLN A 59 1.83 5.28 15.21
N ILE A 60 1.66 4.99 13.91
CA ILE A 60 0.75 3.95 13.42
C ILE A 60 1.17 2.56 13.94
N ILE A 61 2.46 2.25 13.93
CA ILE A 61 2.98 0.99 14.49
C ILE A 61 2.71 0.91 15.99
N ASP A 62 2.92 1.99 16.74
CA ASP A 62 2.69 2.02 18.18
C ASP A 62 1.22 1.82 18.54
N ALA A 63 0.32 2.34 17.72
CA ALA A 63 -1.11 2.17 17.90
C ALA A 63 -1.63 0.79 17.47
N SER A 64 -0.88 0.09 16.61
CA SER A 64 -1.35 -1.20 16.05
C SER A 64 -1.30 -2.32 17.09
N ASN A 65 -2.40 -3.08 17.20
CA ASN A 65 -2.49 -4.22 18.12
C ASN A 65 -1.72 -5.44 17.59
N THR A 66 -1.65 -5.61 16.28
CA THR A 66 -0.98 -6.74 15.63
C THR A 66 -0.20 -6.30 14.41
N LEU A 67 1.00 -6.84 14.27
CA LEU A 67 1.92 -6.52 13.18
C LEU A 67 2.44 -7.81 12.54
N ALA A 68 2.54 -7.81 11.21
CA ALA A 68 3.23 -8.87 10.48
C ALA A 68 4.10 -8.29 9.37
N LEU A 69 5.25 -8.92 9.14
CA LEU A 69 6.14 -8.60 8.04
C LEU A 69 5.85 -9.53 6.87
N GLY A 70 5.68 -8.95 5.70
CA GLY A 70 5.46 -9.68 4.47
C GLY A 70 6.27 -9.17 3.29
N PRO A 71 6.24 -9.89 2.18
CA PRO A 71 6.93 -9.49 0.98
C PRO A 71 6.21 -8.37 0.25
N CYS A 72 6.95 -7.34 -0.17
CA CYS A 72 6.45 -6.26 -1.00
C CYS A 72 6.02 -6.79 -2.38
N SER A 73 4.72 -6.81 -2.63
CA SER A 73 4.12 -7.32 -3.87
C SER A 73 4.63 -6.63 -5.13
N CYS A 74 4.82 -5.31 -5.07
CA CYS A 74 5.35 -4.56 -6.21
C CYS A 74 6.76 -5.01 -6.58
N ARG A 75 7.65 -5.22 -5.61
CA ARG A 75 9.01 -5.73 -5.86
C ARG A 75 9.00 -7.17 -6.36
N GLN A 76 8.10 -8.02 -5.82
CA GLN A 76 7.95 -9.39 -6.30
C GLN A 76 7.42 -9.48 -7.75
N VAL A 77 6.64 -8.50 -8.20
CA VAL A 77 6.05 -8.53 -9.54
C VAL A 77 6.97 -7.94 -10.60
N PHE A 78 7.67 -6.84 -10.26
CA PHE A 78 8.38 -6.04 -11.27
C PHE A 78 9.91 -6.21 -11.25
N HIS A 79 10.50 -6.59 -10.13
CA HIS A 79 11.95 -6.86 -9.99
C HIS A 79 12.88 -5.77 -10.54
N ASN A 80 12.46 -4.49 -10.48
CA ASN A 80 13.21 -3.38 -11.08
C ASN A 80 14.32 -2.82 -10.18
N CYS A 81 14.57 -3.40 -9.01
CA CYS A 81 15.65 -3.01 -8.09
C CYS A 81 16.06 -4.16 -7.17
N ASN A 82 17.22 -4.00 -6.53
CA ASN A 82 17.80 -4.97 -5.58
C ASN A 82 17.44 -4.66 -4.11
N LEU A 83 16.46 -3.78 -3.84
CA LEU A 83 16.02 -3.50 -2.49
C LEU A 83 15.35 -4.73 -1.86
N PRO A 84 15.42 -4.87 -0.52
CA PRO A 84 14.81 -6.01 0.17
C PRO A 84 13.34 -6.18 -0.19
N VAL A 85 12.91 -7.41 -0.37
CA VAL A 85 11.51 -7.74 -0.66
C VAL A 85 10.68 -7.81 0.62
N MET A 86 11.23 -8.33 1.73
CA MET A 86 10.56 -8.45 3.02
C MET A 86 10.51 -7.11 3.75
N THR A 87 9.54 -6.25 3.37
CA THR A 87 9.46 -4.86 3.86
C THR A 87 8.03 -4.32 3.99
N GLU A 88 7.02 -5.09 3.67
CA GLU A 88 5.61 -4.71 3.84
C GLU A 88 5.19 -5.03 5.28
N ILE A 89 4.86 -4.00 6.06
CA ILE A 89 4.39 -4.13 7.43
C ILE A 89 2.87 -4.13 7.41
N VAL A 90 2.27 -5.29 7.59
CA VAL A 90 0.82 -5.47 7.65
C VAL A 90 0.33 -5.07 9.03
N ILE A 91 -0.68 -4.21 9.09
CA ILE A 91 -1.27 -3.64 10.30
C ILE A 91 -2.72 -4.09 10.46
N SER A 92 -3.15 -4.33 11.68
CA SER A 92 -4.56 -4.53 12.09
C SER A 92 -5.39 -5.37 11.10
N ALA A 93 -6.36 -4.80 10.42
CA ALA A 93 -7.26 -5.49 9.48
C ALA A 93 -6.54 -6.26 8.36
N GLY A 94 -5.33 -5.84 7.97
CA GLY A 94 -4.54 -6.53 6.95
C GLY A 94 -4.12 -7.92 7.35
N ARG A 95 -3.90 -8.18 8.65
CA ARG A 95 -3.47 -9.51 9.14
C ARG A 95 -4.50 -10.59 8.87
N GLU A 96 -5.77 -10.35 9.11
CA GLU A 96 -6.82 -11.34 8.87
C GLU A 96 -6.93 -11.72 7.40
N VAL A 97 -6.72 -10.73 6.55
CA VAL A 97 -6.81 -10.87 5.10
C VAL A 97 -5.66 -11.68 4.53
N TYR A 98 -4.45 -11.36 4.97
CA TYR A 98 -3.24 -11.99 4.42
C TYR A 98 -2.95 -13.35 5.05
N SER A 99 -3.32 -13.59 6.33
CA SER A 99 -3.07 -14.86 7.00
C SER A 99 -3.89 -16.02 6.43
N LYS A 100 -5.11 -15.77 5.98
CA LYS A 100 -6.06 -16.83 5.57
C LYS A 100 -6.04 -17.17 4.08
N LYS A 101 -5.52 -16.31 3.21
CA LYS A 101 -5.72 -16.42 1.75
C LYS A 101 -4.53 -16.00 0.87
N SER A 102 -3.39 -15.68 1.43
CA SER A 102 -2.25 -15.34 0.58
C SER A 102 -1.25 -16.49 0.54
N ASN A 103 -0.74 -16.79 -0.65
CA ASN A 103 0.43 -17.67 -0.83
C ASN A 103 1.73 -16.99 -0.36
N LYS A 104 1.63 -15.89 0.40
CA LYS A 104 2.75 -15.14 0.92
C LYS A 104 3.05 -15.56 2.33
N GLU A 105 4.31 -15.76 2.63
CA GLU A 105 4.78 -15.97 3.98
C GLU A 105 4.77 -14.65 4.76
N PHE A 106 3.87 -14.54 5.73
CA PHE A 106 3.84 -13.45 6.69
C PHE A 106 4.37 -13.93 8.03
N LYS A 107 5.32 -13.17 8.58
CA LYS A 107 5.89 -13.42 9.90
C LYS A 107 5.35 -12.38 10.88
N GLN A 108 4.78 -12.81 11.99
CA GLN A 108 4.45 -11.88 13.08
C GLN A 108 5.73 -11.25 13.63
N ILE A 109 5.69 -9.93 13.85
CA ILE A 109 6.83 -9.15 14.36
C ILE A 109 6.40 -8.26 15.52
N SER A 110 7.38 -7.84 16.33
CA SER A 110 7.17 -6.83 17.38
C SER A 110 7.18 -5.41 16.80
N LYS A 111 6.73 -4.43 17.61
CA LYS A 111 6.76 -3.01 17.26
C LYS A 111 8.21 -2.53 17.04
N GLU A 112 9.14 -2.97 17.87
CA GLU A 112 10.56 -2.66 17.79
C GLU A 112 11.17 -3.21 16.50
N GLU A 113 10.83 -4.45 16.13
CA GLU A 113 11.27 -5.04 14.87
C GLU A 113 10.70 -4.28 13.65
N ALA A 114 9.44 -3.90 13.69
CA ALA A 114 8.80 -3.10 12.64
C ALA A 114 9.49 -1.75 12.45
N LYS A 115 9.73 -1.01 13.54
CA LYS A 115 10.45 0.28 13.51
C LYS A 115 11.87 0.12 13.00
N ARG A 116 12.59 -0.91 13.44
CA ARG A 116 13.93 -1.21 12.94
C ARG A 116 13.96 -1.42 11.42
N ILE A 117 12.98 -2.16 10.88
CA ILE A 117 12.82 -2.37 9.43
C ILE A 117 12.54 -1.05 8.71
N LEU A 118 11.66 -0.20 9.24
CA LEU A 118 11.40 1.12 8.68
C LEU A 118 12.66 1.97 8.60
N HIS A 119 13.42 2.06 9.68
CA HIS A 119 14.66 2.85 9.73
C HIS A 119 15.72 2.31 8.77
N GLN A 120 15.88 0.98 8.69
CA GLN A 120 16.82 0.36 7.74
C GLN A 120 16.46 0.72 6.29
N ASN A 121 15.18 0.64 5.94
CA ASN A 121 14.73 0.97 4.58
C ASN A 121 14.78 2.49 4.30
N HIS A 122 14.50 3.33 5.29
CA HIS A 122 14.55 4.80 5.16
C HIS A 122 15.91 5.29 4.63
N ARG A 123 17.00 4.66 5.07
CA ARG A 123 18.37 4.95 4.60
C ARG A 123 18.58 4.66 3.11
N SER A 124 17.70 3.91 2.48
CA SER A 124 17.79 3.51 1.07
C SER A 124 17.01 4.42 0.12
N ASN A 125 16.74 5.66 0.51
CA ASN A 125 16.01 6.65 -0.27
C ASN A 125 14.64 6.15 -0.77
N VAL A 126 13.91 5.45 0.09
CA VAL A 126 12.52 5.02 -0.13
C VAL A 126 11.54 6.01 0.48
N ILE A 127 10.32 6.01 0.00
CA ILE A 127 9.21 6.73 0.61
C ILE A 127 8.36 5.80 1.45
N HIS A 128 7.82 6.30 2.56
CA HIS A 128 6.88 5.57 3.39
C HIS A 128 5.46 5.88 2.95
N THR A 129 4.62 4.84 2.90
CA THR A 129 3.22 4.96 2.53
C THR A 129 2.37 4.07 3.41
N ILE A 130 1.15 4.51 3.70
CA ILE A 130 0.11 3.63 4.23
C ILE A 130 -0.91 3.34 3.13
N MET A 131 -1.25 2.08 2.97
CA MET A 131 -2.15 1.61 1.93
C MET A 131 -3.55 1.39 2.48
N HIS A 132 -4.56 1.78 1.69
CA HIS A 132 -5.95 1.52 2.03
C HIS A 132 -6.68 0.79 0.90
N CYS A 133 -7.70 0.04 1.28
CA CYS A 133 -8.66 -0.59 0.37
C CYS A 133 -10.06 -0.39 0.92
N GLN A 134 -10.91 0.33 0.16
CA GLN A 134 -12.28 0.68 0.56
C GLN A 134 -12.38 1.35 1.94
N GLY A 135 -11.47 2.28 2.21
CA GLY A 135 -11.40 3.01 3.47
C GLY A 135 -10.64 2.30 4.60
N LEU A 136 -10.29 1.03 4.46
CA LEU A 136 -9.55 0.29 5.48
C LEU A 136 -8.04 0.35 5.23
N PHE A 137 -7.30 0.87 6.18
CA PHE A 137 -5.85 0.82 6.20
C PHE A 137 -5.38 -0.60 6.55
N TYR A 138 -4.42 -1.13 5.79
CA TYR A 138 -4.02 -2.53 5.95
C TYR A 138 -2.50 -2.78 5.95
N ALA A 139 -1.70 -1.86 5.40
CA ALA A 139 -0.25 -2.05 5.37
C ALA A 139 0.53 -0.73 5.30
N ILE A 140 1.68 -0.69 5.96
CA ILE A 140 2.72 0.31 5.77
C ILE A 140 3.74 -0.26 4.79
N CYS A 141 4.05 0.49 3.74
CA CYS A 141 5.01 0.08 2.72
C CYS A 141 6.20 1.03 2.66
N THR A 142 7.38 0.47 2.37
CA THR A 142 8.59 1.23 2.05
C THR A 142 8.80 1.20 0.54
N CYS A 143 8.31 2.23 -0.14
CA CYS A 143 8.13 2.26 -1.59
C CYS A 143 9.36 2.79 -2.33
N CYS A 144 9.83 2.07 -3.34
CA CYS A 144 10.81 2.56 -4.31
C CYS A 144 10.13 3.16 -5.54
N SER A 145 10.80 4.07 -6.21
CA SER A 145 10.27 4.73 -7.41
C SER A 145 10.13 3.81 -8.63
N CYS A 146 10.88 2.71 -8.65
CA CYS A 146 10.99 1.82 -9.81
C CYS A 146 9.98 0.66 -9.83
N CYS A 147 9.56 0.14 -8.67
CA CYS A 147 8.63 -0.99 -8.57
C CYS A 147 7.24 -0.57 -8.11
N CYS A 148 7.14 0.41 -7.19
CA CYS A 148 5.89 0.76 -6.52
C CYS A 148 4.82 1.23 -7.52
N VAL A 149 3.71 0.49 -7.61
CA VAL A 149 2.63 0.81 -8.55
C VAL A 149 1.97 2.15 -8.24
N PRO A 150 1.51 2.46 -7.02
CA PRO A 150 0.93 3.78 -6.72
C PRO A 150 1.87 4.94 -7.07
N TYR A 151 3.16 4.81 -6.77
CA TYR A 151 4.16 5.83 -7.12
C TYR A 151 4.26 6.02 -8.64
N ARG A 152 4.37 4.93 -9.39
CA ARG A 152 4.47 4.95 -10.86
C ARG A 152 3.20 5.47 -11.51
N LEU A 153 2.02 5.07 -11.02
CA LEU A 153 0.74 5.58 -11.51
C LEU A 153 0.69 7.11 -11.39
N LYS A 154 1.12 7.65 -10.25
CA LYS A 154 1.17 9.10 -10.04
C LYS A 154 2.20 9.77 -10.95
N LYS A 155 3.45 9.30 -10.94
CA LYS A 155 4.58 9.97 -11.59
C LYS A 155 4.63 9.79 -13.11
N GLU A 156 4.29 8.59 -13.61
CA GLU A 156 4.41 8.25 -15.02
C GLU A 156 3.11 8.48 -15.81
N TYR A 157 1.96 8.47 -15.12
CA TYR A 157 0.64 8.46 -15.79
C TYR A 157 -0.32 9.54 -15.29
N ASN A 158 0.10 10.40 -14.36
CA ASN A 158 -0.70 11.50 -13.79
C ASN A 158 -1.99 11.02 -13.11
N ILE A 159 -1.91 9.88 -12.40
CA ILE A 159 -3.00 9.40 -11.54
C ILE A 159 -2.78 9.95 -10.14
N GLU A 160 -3.24 11.18 -9.92
CA GLU A 160 -2.92 11.95 -8.72
C GLU A 160 -3.38 11.28 -7.42
N TYR A 161 -4.57 10.64 -7.46
CA TYR A 161 -5.15 9.98 -6.29
C TYR A 161 -4.58 8.60 -5.98
N ALA A 162 -3.69 8.05 -6.84
CA ALA A 162 -3.01 6.79 -6.53
C ALA A 162 -2.08 6.91 -5.31
N LEU A 163 -1.55 8.11 -5.06
CA LEU A 163 -0.68 8.40 -3.92
C LEU A 163 -0.80 9.87 -3.53
N ILE A 164 -1.45 10.15 -2.43
CA ILE A 164 -1.72 11.52 -1.94
C ILE A 164 -1.14 11.75 -0.55
N ARG A 165 -1.12 13.00 -0.09
CA ARG A 165 -0.82 13.34 1.31
C ARG A 165 -2.11 13.59 2.07
N ASN A 166 -2.15 13.08 3.31
CA ASN A 166 -3.18 13.41 4.28
C ASN A 166 -2.48 13.80 5.60
N ARG A 167 -2.72 15.01 6.08
CA ARG A 167 -2.10 15.51 7.32
C ARG A 167 -2.69 14.87 8.57
N ASN A 168 -3.88 14.30 8.48
CA ASN A 168 -4.59 13.68 9.59
C ASN A 168 -4.49 12.14 9.56
N ILE A 169 -3.53 11.59 8.82
CA ILE A 169 -3.48 10.15 8.53
C ILE A 169 -3.41 9.27 9.79
N VAL A 170 -2.68 9.73 10.80
CA VAL A 170 -2.57 9.02 12.09
C VAL A 170 -3.92 9.03 12.81
N ALA A 171 -4.59 10.19 12.87
CA ALA A 171 -5.91 10.31 13.49
C ALA A 171 -6.96 9.46 12.76
N ASP A 172 -6.94 9.43 11.42
CA ASP A 172 -7.84 8.59 10.63
C ASP A 172 -7.61 7.09 10.90
N TYR A 173 -6.36 6.69 11.09
CA TYR A 173 -6.03 5.32 11.44
C TYR A 173 -6.50 4.96 12.87
N LEU A 174 -6.29 5.85 13.86
CA LEU A 174 -6.77 5.64 15.23
C LEU A 174 -8.28 5.48 15.27
N LYS A 175 -9.00 6.33 14.55
CA LYS A 175 -10.46 6.21 14.42
C LYS A 175 -10.88 4.86 13.82
N GLN A 176 -10.16 4.36 12.82
CA GLN A 176 -10.43 3.02 12.26
C GLN A 176 -10.26 1.92 13.32
N LEU A 177 -9.27 2.04 14.22
CA LEU A 177 -9.07 1.05 15.29
C LEU A 177 -10.24 1.06 16.29
N GLU A 178 -10.68 2.25 16.71
CA GLU A 178 -11.84 2.42 17.61
C GLU A 178 -13.12 1.82 17.01
N GLU A 179 -13.37 2.05 15.72
CA GLU A 179 -14.54 1.51 15.00
C GLU A 179 -14.49 -0.02 14.82
N ALA A 180 -13.31 -0.63 14.90
CA ALA A 180 -13.13 -2.08 14.78
C ALA A 180 -13.28 -2.84 16.10
N GLU A 181 -13.24 -2.15 17.26
CA GLU A 181 -13.39 -2.71 18.60
C GLU A 181 -14.86 -2.72 19.09
N VAL A 182 -15.75 -2.04 18.36
CA VAL A 182 -17.21 -1.99 18.62
C VAL A 182 -17.92 -3.07 17.80
#